data_dec6d6ae5547d6995ef8de3a0f54bddf
#
_entry.id   dec6d6ae5547d6995ef8de3a0f54bddf
#
_cell.length_a   1.000
_cell.length_b   1.000
_cell.length_c   1.000
_cell.angle_alpha   90.00
_cell.angle_beta   90.00
_cell.angle_gamma   90.00
#
_symmetry.space_group_name_H-M   'P 1'
#
loop_
_entity.id
_entity.type
_entity.pdbx_description
1 polymer ?
#
loop_
_entity_poly.entity_id
_entity_poly.type
_entity_poly.pdbx_seq_one_letter_code
_entity_poly.pdbx_strand_id
1 'polypeptide(L)'
;MRRETAVEICDRFWPYERTEASQAEPDLASYVEQVRQMIVRRACVRVSFSAADERLARNFHAQGVPLAHIERAVWLGCVRKYVALLNGQTPMLITSLHYFSSIVEEVVKTEVGDGYWTHVRHKAQQLERRWIDGRKSQMQKPDEMMETK
;
A
#
# COMPACT_ATOMS: atom_id res chain seq x y z
N MET A 1 34.99 -21.63 0.63
CA MET A 1 34.83 -21.89 0.89
C MET A 1 35.02 -21.67 1.00
N ARG A 2 34.49 -21.52 0.72
CA ARG A 2 34.19 -21.47 0.51
C ARG A 2 34.14 -20.95 0.67
N ARG A 3 33.87 -20.73 0.44
CA ARG A 3 33.48 -20.51 0.24
C ARG A 3 33.43 -19.95 0.28
N GLU A 4 33.12 -19.91 0.02
CA GLU A 4 32.75 -19.71 -0.23
C GLU A 4 32.63 -19.23 -0.22
N THR A 5 33.16 -19.21 -0.45
CA THR A 5 32.90 -19.16 -0.67
C THR A 5 32.69 -18.55 -0.73
N ALA A 6 32.46 -18.38 -0.92
CA ALA A 6 32.08 -18.27 -1.02
C ALA A 6 31.88 -17.59 -1.02
N VAL A 7 31.86 -17.49 -1.12
CA VAL A 7 31.45 -17.38 -1.24
C VAL A 7 31.26 -16.83 -1.18
N GLU A 8 30.82 -16.58 -1.26
CA GLU A 8 30.49 -16.60 -1.29
C GLU A 8 30.14 -16.14 -1.17
N ILE A 9 30.64 -16.16 -1.53
CA ILE A 9 30.29 -16.14 -1.72
C ILE A 9 29.96 -15.70 -1.64
N CYS A 10 30.10 -15.43 -1.88
CA CYS A 10 29.71 -15.50 -1.84
C CYS A 10 29.50 -14.95 -1.87
N ASP A 11 29.52 -14.85 -1.96
CA ASP A 11 29.24 -14.83 -2.09
C ASP A 11 29.10 -14.44 -2.15
N ARG A 12 28.97 -14.27 -2.23
CA ARG A 12 28.78 -14.35 -2.41
C ARG A 12 28.44 -14.00 -2.34
N PHE A 13 28.77 -13.96 -2.56
CA PHE A 13 28.36 -14.11 -2.76
C PHE A 13 27.98 -13.76 -2.76
N TRP A 14 28.04 -13.13 -2.93
CA TRP A 14 27.68 -13.26 -2.99
C TRP A 14 27.35 -12.80 -3.24
N PRO A 15 27.10 -12.61 -3.53
CA PRO A 15 26.77 -12.45 -3.64
C PRO A 15 26.42 -12.20 -3.85
N TYR A 16 26.35 -11.96 -4.03
CA TYR A 16 25.84 -12.10 -4.02
C TYR A 16 25.35 -11.74 -3.85
N GLU A 17 25.27 -11.48 -3.99
CA GLU A 17 24.82 -11.47 -3.71
C GLU A 17 24.46 -10.88 -3.78
N ARG A 18 24.55 -10.59 -3.74
CA ARG A 18 24.25 -10.18 -3.88
C ARG A 18 23.86 -9.69 -4.41
N THR A 19 24.51 -9.40 -4.70
CA THR A 19 23.79 -9.02 -5.25
C THR A 19 22.61 -9.03 -5.30
N GLU A 20 22.43 -9.30 -5.32
CA GLU A 20 21.20 -9.43 -5.03
C GLU A 20 20.76 -8.75 -3.83
N ALA A 21 21.47 -8.49 -2.89
CA ALA A 21 21.17 -7.79 -1.68
C ALA A 21 20.75 -6.39 -1.93
N SER A 22 21.31 -5.80 -2.90
CA SER A 22 20.96 -4.41 -3.21
C SER A 22 19.54 -4.29 -3.69
N GLN A 23 18.97 -5.36 -4.20
CA GLN A 23 17.61 -5.30 -4.63
C GLN A 23 16.68 -5.22 -3.48
N ALA A 24 17.08 -5.73 -2.33
CA ALA A 24 16.21 -5.80 -1.18
C ALA A 24 15.96 -4.45 -0.55
N GLU A 25 16.91 -3.54 -0.66
CA GLU A 25 16.85 -2.32 0.15
C GLU A 25 16.95 -1.08 -0.72
N PRO A 26 15.82 -0.51 -1.12
CA PRO A 26 15.86 0.78 -1.83
C PRO A 26 16.39 1.86 -0.89
N ASP A 27 17.01 2.87 -1.46
CA ASP A 27 17.49 3.96 -0.62
C ASP A 27 16.28 4.74 -0.09
N LEU A 28 16.56 5.67 0.83
CA LEU A 28 15.49 6.38 1.52
C LEU A 28 14.59 7.14 0.57
N ALA A 29 15.17 7.86 -0.39
CA ALA A 29 14.37 8.66 -1.32
C ALA A 29 13.46 7.78 -2.16
N SER A 30 13.99 6.66 -2.65
CA SER A 30 13.21 5.73 -3.44
C SER A 30 12.11 5.08 -2.61
N TYR A 31 12.42 4.72 -1.36
CA TYR A 31 11.46 4.13 -0.45
C TYR A 31 10.27 5.07 -0.24
N VAL A 32 10.56 6.33 0.08
CA VAL A 32 9.52 7.33 0.33
C VAL A 32 8.66 7.53 -0.92
N GLU A 33 9.30 7.60 -2.08
CA GLU A 33 8.56 7.80 -3.32
C GLU A 33 7.67 6.61 -3.64
N GLN A 34 8.14 5.40 -3.39
CA GLN A 34 7.32 4.23 -3.64
C GLN A 34 6.13 4.17 -2.68
N VAL A 35 6.33 4.54 -1.42
CA VAL A 35 5.22 4.61 -0.47
C VAL A 35 4.19 5.64 -0.95
N ARG A 36 4.68 6.80 -1.39
CA ARG A 36 3.78 7.84 -1.90
C ARG A 36 2.95 7.31 -3.06
N GLN A 37 3.60 6.64 -4.02
CA GLN A 37 2.91 6.10 -5.19
C GLN A 37 1.86 5.07 -4.79
N MET A 38 2.16 4.26 -3.80
CA MET A 38 1.22 3.24 -3.36
C MET A 38 -0.11 3.81 -2.90
N ILE A 39 -0.07 4.94 -2.19
CA ILE A 39 -1.30 5.48 -1.61
C ILE A 39 -1.99 6.48 -2.53
N VAL A 40 -1.24 7.31 -3.25
CA VAL A 40 -1.89 8.35 -4.06
C VAL A 40 -2.66 7.77 -5.25
N ARG A 41 -2.38 6.53 -5.61
CA ARG A 41 -3.07 5.88 -6.72
C ARG A 41 -4.39 5.25 -6.34
N ARG A 42 -4.68 5.18 -5.04
CA ARG A 42 -5.91 4.51 -4.59
C ARG A 42 -7.08 5.47 -4.65
N ALA A 43 -8.22 4.96 -5.14
CA ALA A 43 -9.41 5.79 -5.28
C ALA A 43 -9.97 6.25 -3.95
N CYS A 44 -9.74 5.47 -2.88
CA CYS A 44 -10.23 5.84 -1.55
C CYS A 44 -9.30 6.80 -0.82
N VAL A 45 -8.21 7.22 -1.47
CA VAL A 45 -7.24 8.12 -0.86
C VAL A 45 -7.28 9.47 -1.54
N ARG A 46 -7.33 10.51 -0.72
CA ARG A 46 -7.34 11.89 -1.20
C ARG A 46 -6.29 12.64 -0.41
N VAL A 47 -5.04 12.47 -0.82
CA VAL A 47 -3.92 12.99 -0.03
C VAL A 47 -2.93 13.68 -0.94
N SER A 48 -2.37 14.77 -0.45
CA SER A 48 -1.32 15.51 -1.15
C SER A 48 0.07 15.11 -0.66
N PHE A 49 0.16 14.10 0.16
CA PHE A 49 1.40 13.59 0.74
C PHE A 49 2.20 14.70 1.40
N SER A 50 1.77 15.10 2.55
CA SER A 50 2.34 16.22 3.30
C SER A 50 3.72 15.90 3.86
N ALA A 51 4.34 16.92 4.45
CA ALA A 51 5.62 16.73 5.13
C ALA A 51 5.49 15.72 6.29
N ALA A 52 4.34 15.69 6.96
CA ALA A 52 4.11 14.72 8.01
C ALA A 52 4.04 13.30 7.45
N ASP A 53 3.41 13.13 6.29
CA ASP A 53 3.36 11.83 5.63
C ASP A 53 4.76 11.38 5.23
N GLU A 54 5.56 12.31 4.73
CA GLU A 54 6.94 11.98 4.36
C GLU A 54 7.74 11.55 5.59
N ARG A 55 7.57 12.25 6.71
CA ARG A 55 8.27 11.87 7.93
C ARG A 55 7.87 10.47 8.39
N LEU A 56 6.59 10.14 8.27
CA LEU A 56 6.12 8.82 8.67
C LEU A 56 6.74 7.74 7.77
N ALA A 57 6.81 8.00 6.45
CA ALA A 57 7.43 7.06 5.54
C ALA A 57 8.91 6.86 5.88
N ARG A 58 9.61 7.94 6.22
CA ARG A 58 11.01 7.84 6.63
C ARG A 58 11.16 7.04 7.91
N ASN A 59 10.21 7.18 8.82
CA ASN A 59 10.20 6.39 10.05
C ASN A 59 10.07 4.91 9.76
N PHE A 60 9.18 4.54 8.85
CA PHE A 60 9.04 3.13 8.47
C PHE A 60 10.36 2.60 7.93
N HIS A 61 11.02 3.40 7.10
CA HIS A 61 12.31 2.99 6.55
C HIS A 61 13.34 2.81 7.67
N ALA A 62 13.38 3.75 8.61
CA ALA A 62 14.32 3.68 9.72
C ALA A 62 14.07 2.48 10.62
N GLN A 63 12.81 2.05 10.74
CA GLN A 63 12.45 0.89 11.53
C GLN A 63 12.68 -0.41 10.78
N GLY A 64 13.10 -0.34 9.52
CA GLY A 64 13.37 -1.53 8.75
C GLY A 64 12.12 -2.22 8.21
N VAL A 65 11.03 -1.49 8.05
CA VAL A 65 9.81 -2.08 7.51
C VAL A 65 9.95 -2.27 6.00
N PRO A 66 9.88 -3.51 5.50
CA PRO A 66 10.01 -3.73 4.05
C PRO A 66 8.85 -3.10 3.29
N LEU A 67 9.13 -2.69 2.05
CA LEU A 67 8.08 -2.14 1.19
C LEU A 67 6.93 -3.14 0.99
N ALA A 68 7.24 -4.42 0.97
CA ALA A 68 6.20 -5.43 0.84
C ALA A 68 5.17 -5.34 1.96
N HIS A 69 5.62 -5.05 3.18
CA HIS A 69 4.71 -4.91 4.31
C HIS A 69 3.88 -3.63 4.20
N ILE A 70 4.50 -2.55 3.69
CA ILE A 70 3.75 -1.32 3.46
C ILE A 70 2.66 -1.56 2.41
N GLU A 71 3.01 -2.26 1.34
CA GLU A 71 2.04 -2.57 0.29
C GLU A 71 0.87 -3.38 0.84
N ARG A 72 1.17 -4.37 1.66
CA ARG A 72 0.12 -5.20 2.27
C ARG A 72 -0.80 -4.37 3.16
N ALA A 73 -0.20 -3.45 3.92
CA ALA A 73 -0.98 -2.57 4.78
C ALA A 73 -1.88 -1.66 3.96
N VAL A 74 -1.38 -1.15 2.84
CA VAL A 74 -2.18 -0.28 1.98
C VAL A 74 -3.38 -1.06 1.43
N TRP A 75 -3.15 -2.26 0.91
CA TRP A 75 -4.25 -3.05 0.37
C TRP A 75 -5.27 -3.41 1.45
N LEU A 76 -4.80 -3.81 2.63
CA LEU A 76 -5.71 -4.17 3.71
C LEU A 76 -6.52 -2.95 4.17
N GLY A 77 -5.85 -1.81 4.33
CA GLY A 77 -6.54 -0.59 4.70
C GLY A 77 -7.55 -0.16 3.66
N CYS A 78 -7.21 -0.36 2.38
CA CYS A 78 -8.14 -0.04 1.30
C CYS A 78 -9.37 -0.94 1.33
N VAL A 79 -9.19 -2.24 1.58
CA VAL A 79 -10.34 -3.14 1.70
C VAL A 79 -11.29 -2.61 2.78
N ARG A 80 -10.74 -2.29 3.94
CA ARG A 80 -11.55 -1.82 5.06
C ARG A 80 -12.26 -0.51 4.74
N LYS A 81 -11.55 0.40 4.07
CA LYS A 81 -12.14 1.71 3.72
C LYS A 81 -13.21 1.56 2.66
N TYR A 82 -12.97 0.77 1.62
CA TYR A 82 -13.97 0.59 0.58
C TYR A 82 -15.22 -0.07 1.13
N VAL A 83 -15.07 -1.05 2.03
CA VAL A 83 -16.24 -1.67 2.65
C VAL A 83 -17.05 -0.61 3.41
N ALA A 84 -16.37 0.22 4.18
CA ALA A 84 -17.06 1.25 4.94
C ALA A 84 -17.75 2.26 4.02
N LEU A 85 -17.07 2.66 2.93
CA LEU A 85 -17.63 3.60 1.99
C LEU A 85 -18.85 3.01 1.26
N LEU A 86 -18.73 1.76 0.82
CA LEU A 86 -19.82 1.12 0.08
C LEU A 86 -21.02 0.83 0.96
N ASN A 87 -20.78 0.58 2.25
CA ASN A 87 -21.87 0.34 3.20
C ASN A 87 -22.45 1.62 3.77
N GLY A 88 -21.96 2.77 3.37
CA GLY A 88 -22.46 4.03 3.86
C GLY A 88 -22.08 4.35 5.30
N GLN A 89 -21.08 3.65 5.83
CA GLN A 89 -20.65 3.87 7.22
C GLN A 89 -19.85 5.15 7.38
N THR A 90 -19.22 5.62 6.31
CA THR A 90 -18.48 6.86 6.34
C THR A 90 -18.45 7.47 4.96
N PRO A 91 -18.53 8.81 4.83
CA PRO A 91 -18.30 9.49 3.55
C PRO A 91 -16.83 9.90 3.38
N MET A 92 -15.99 9.68 4.39
CA MET A 92 -14.65 10.24 4.45
C MET A 92 -13.65 9.37 3.70
N LEU A 93 -12.88 10.00 2.83
CA LEU A 93 -11.75 9.34 2.18
C LEU A 93 -10.53 9.41 3.09
N ILE A 94 -9.52 8.59 2.75
CA ILE A 94 -8.27 8.60 3.50
C ILE A 94 -7.48 9.85 3.10
N THR A 95 -7.04 10.62 4.07
CA THR A 95 -6.35 11.88 3.80
C THR A 95 -4.90 11.90 4.25
N SER A 96 -4.38 10.81 4.83
CA SER A 96 -3.04 10.79 5.35
C SER A 96 -2.49 9.38 5.41
N LEU A 97 -1.18 9.26 5.22
CA LEU A 97 -0.48 7.98 5.40
C LEU A 97 -0.69 7.45 6.82
N HIS A 98 -0.94 8.35 7.78
CA HIS A 98 -1.14 7.94 9.17
C HIS A 98 -2.31 6.99 9.34
N TYR A 99 -3.27 7.03 8.43
CA TYR A 99 -4.38 6.08 8.45
C TYR A 99 -3.87 4.64 8.44
N PHE A 100 -2.77 4.40 7.74
CA PHE A 100 -2.23 3.06 7.58
C PHE A 100 -1.24 2.66 8.67
N SER A 101 -0.92 3.58 9.57
CA SER A 101 0.15 3.35 10.55
C SER A 101 -0.13 2.13 11.44
N SER A 102 -1.32 2.06 12.02
CA SER A 102 -1.67 0.92 12.87
C SER A 102 -1.80 -0.36 12.04
N ILE A 103 -2.20 -0.22 10.79
CA ILE A 103 -2.34 -1.37 9.91
C ILE A 103 -0.97 -1.94 9.56
N VAL A 104 0.03 -1.07 9.39
CA VAL A 104 1.40 -1.52 9.17
C VAL A 104 1.85 -2.37 10.35
N GLU A 105 1.60 -1.90 11.57
CA GLU A 105 1.95 -2.67 12.75
C GLU A 105 1.24 -4.01 12.78
N GLU A 106 -0.03 -4.01 12.40
CA GLU A 106 -0.80 -5.24 12.34
C GLU A 106 -0.19 -6.22 11.34
N VAL A 107 0.17 -5.73 10.16
CA VAL A 107 0.76 -6.56 9.11
C VAL A 107 2.09 -7.14 9.55
N VAL A 108 2.92 -6.33 10.20
CA VAL A 108 4.22 -6.79 10.66
C VAL A 108 4.09 -7.95 11.63
N LYS A 109 3.05 -7.94 12.44
CA LYS A 109 2.82 -8.98 13.45
C LYS A 109 2.08 -10.18 12.91
N THR A 110 1.48 -10.08 11.71
CA THR A 110 0.63 -11.13 11.18
C THR A 110 1.48 -12.14 10.40
N GLU A 111 1.31 -13.41 10.72
CA GLU A 111 2.05 -14.47 10.05
C GLU A 111 1.07 -15.32 9.25
N VAL A 112 0.82 -14.92 8.02
CA VAL A 112 -0.03 -15.66 7.10
C VAL A 112 0.71 -15.81 5.78
N GLY A 113 0.28 -16.78 4.99
CA GLY A 113 0.94 -17.07 3.73
C GLY A 113 0.69 -16.00 2.67
N ASP A 114 1.50 -16.07 1.62
CA ASP A 114 1.39 -15.11 0.52
C ASP A 114 0.04 -15.17 -0.16
N GLY A 115 -0.60 -16.35 -0.15
CA GLY A 115 -1.92 -16.48 -0.76
C GLY A 115 -2.95 -15.57 -0.12
N TYR A 116 -2.86 -15.39 1.18
CA TYR A 116 -3.76 -14.49 1.88
C TYR A 116 -3.61 -13.06 1.35
N TRP A 117 -2.36 -12.61 1.21
CA TRP A 117 -2.11 -11.24 0.77
C TRP A 117 -2.49 -11.02 -0.69
N THR A 118 -2.30 -12.04 -1.53
CA THR A 118 -2.78 -12.00 -2.90
C THR A 118 -4.29 -11.84 -2.94
N HIS A 119 -4.99 -12.57 -2.06
CA HIS A 119 -6.44 -12.45 -1.97
C HIS A 119 -6.86 -11.06 -1.52
N VAL A 120 -6.18 -10.50 -0.51
CA VAL A 120 -6.48 -9.15 -0.02
C VAL A 120 -6.33 -8.14 -1.14
N ARG A 121 -5.24 -8.23 -1.88
CA ARG A 121 -4.99 -7.31 -2.99
C ARG A 121 -6.10 -7.41 -4.03
N HIS A 122 -6.46 -8.64 -4.40
CA HIS A 122 -7.50 -8.86 -5.39
C HIS A 122 -8.84 -8.29 -4.92
N LYS A 123 -9.15 -8.51 -3.65
CA LYS A 123 -10.39 -8.00 -3.07
C LYS A 123 -10.40 -6.47 -3.09
N ALA A 124 -9.27 -5.87 -2.74
CA ALA A 124 -9.18 -4.41 -2.76
C ALA A 124 -9.42 -3.87 -4.16
N GLN A 125 -8.86 -4.52 -5.16
CA GLN A 125 -9.03 -4.08 -6.55
C GLN A 125 -10.48 -4.22 -7.01
N GLN A 126 -11.16 -5.28 -6.61
CA GLN A 126 -12.57 -5.45 -6.92
C GLN A 126 -13.42 -4.36 -6.28
N LEU A 127 -13.17 -4.09 -5.01
CA LEU A 127 -13.94 -3.08 -4.29
C LEU A 127 -13.67 -1.70 -4.85
N GLU A 128 -12.43 -1.43 -5.25
CA GLU A 128 -12.08 -0.15 -5.85
C GLU A 128 -12.88 0.09 -7.13
N ARG A 129 -12.99 -0.93 -7.97
CA ARG A 129 -13.77 -0.80 -9.20
C ARG A 129 -15.23 -0.53 -8.87
N ARG A 130 -15.78 -1.25 -7.91
CA ARG A 130 -17.19 -1.03 -7.52
C ARG A 130 -17.39 0.39 -7.00
N TRP A 131 -16.45 0.88 -6.22
CA TRP A 131 -16.53 2.23 -5.67
C TRP A 131 -16.48 3.27 -6.78
N ILE A 132 -15.54 3.10 -7.73
CA ILE A 132 -15.41 4.02 -8.84
C ILE A 132 -16.66 4.03 -9.71
N ASP A 133 -17.17 2.83 -10.03
CA ASP A 133 -18.36 2.72 -10.86
C ASP A 133 -19.58 3.32 -10.17
N GLY A 134 -19.68 3.11 -8.86
CA GLY A 134 -20.79 3.69 -8.12
C GLY A 134 -20.77 5.20 -8.11
N ARG A 135 -19.58 5.79 -8.02
CA ARG A 135 -19.45 7.24 -8.05
C ARG A 135 -19.85 7.79 -9.41
N LYS A 136 -19.48 7.11 -10.48
CA LYS A 136 -19.87 7.55 -11.82
C LYS A 136 -21.38 7.55 -11.97
N SER A 137 -22.02 6.52 -11.47
CA SER A 137 -23.47 6.43 -11.53
C SER A 137 -24.13 7.57 -10.76
N GLN A 138 -23.61 7.89 -9.60
CA GLN A 138 -24.17 8.96 -8.79
C GLN A 138 -24.00 10.31 -9.46
N MET A 139 -22.91 10.51 -10.16
CA MET A 139 -22.68 11.77 -10.85
C MET A 139 -23.67 11.99 -11.96
N GLN A 140 -24.17 10.93 -12.58
CA GLN A 140 -25.13 11.04 -13.65
C GLN A 140 -26.55 11.19 -13.15
N LYS A 141 -26.88 10.56 -12.03
CA LYS A 141 -28.25 10.56 -11.52
C LYS A 141 -28.82 11.94 -11.25
N PRO A 142 -28.09 12.86 -10.60
CA PRO A 142 -28.67 14.18 -10.34
C PRO A 142 -29.10 14.89 -11.60
N ASP A 143 -28.35 14.74 -12.67
CA ASP A 143 -28.70 15.39 -13.93
C ASP A 143 -29.99 14.81 -14.49
N GLU A 144 -30.12 13.50 -14.44
CA GLU A 144 -31.31 12.85 -14.92
C GLU A 144 -32.54 13.27 -14.12
N MET A 145 -32.40 13.37 -12.83
CA MET A 145 -33.50 13.77 -11.98
C MET A 145 -33.92 15.18 -12.26
N MET A 146 -32.97 16.04 -12.54
CA MET A 146 -33.31 17.43 -12.86
C MET A 146 -34.04 17.53 -14.17
N GLU A 147 -33.73 16.69 -15.11
CA GLU A 147 -34.40 16.72 -16.40
C GLU A 147 -35.85 16.26 -16.33
N THR A 148 -36.12 15.35 -15.43
CA THR A 148 -37.48 14.86 -15.31
C THR A 148 -38.41 15.85 -14.67
N LYS A 149 -37.91 16.88 -14.09
CA LYS A 149 -38.76 17.91 -13.52
C LYS A 149 -39.03 19.00 -14.49
#